data_c5e2a9013694da740b3c150179c93bc4
#
_entry.id   c5e2a9013694da740b3c150179c93bc4
#
_cell.length_a   1.000
_cell.length_b   1.000
_cell.length_c   1.000
_cell.angle_alpha   90.00
_cell.angle_beta   90.00
_cell.angle_gamma   90.00
#
_symmetry.space_group_name_H-M   'P 1'
#
loop_
_entity.id
_entity.type
_entity.pdbx_description
1 polymer ?
#
loop_
_entity_poly.entity_id
_entity_poly.type
_entity_poly.pdbx_seq_one_letter_code
_entity_poly.pdbx_strand_id
1 'polypeptide(L)'
;MPTSPEITPGTMVWAELDPATGREQGGRRPVLVVASRGYLDVIDQLALAVPITSVDRGWPNHVELAGLGRPSFAMTEQLRAVSRARLHGVLGVAATVELQEVRRWLGDFLDLPTL
;
A
#
# COMPACT_ATOMS: atom_id res chain seq x y z
N MET A 1 9.16 -12.93 -21.03
CA MET A 1 9.43 -12.24 -19.76
C MET A 1 8.14 -11.67 -19.22
N PRO A 2 7.75 -12.06 -18.03
CA PRO A 2 6.61 -11.40 -17.42
C PRO A 2 6.97 -9.94 -17.14
N THR A 3 6.11 -9.03 -17.56
CA THR A 3 6.27 -7.62 -17.24
C THR A 3 5.65 -7.37 -15.87
N SER A 4 6.25 -6.47 -15.10
CA SER A 4 5.63 -6.01 -13.87
C SER A 4 4.29 -5.37 -14.18
N PRO A 5 3.28 -5.54 -13.32
CA PRO A 5 2.00 -4.88 -13.55
C PRO A 5 2.16 -3.37 -13.59
N GLU A 6 1.37 -2.72 -14.42
CA GLU A 6 1.33 -1.27 -14.42
C GLU A 6 0.66 -0.79 -13.14
N ILE A 7 1.36 0.03 -12.37
CA ILE A 7 0.87 0.53 -11.10
C ILE A 7 0.73 2.04 -11.14
N THR A 8 -0.32 2.50 -10.45
CA THR A 8 -0.64 3.93 -10.31
C THR A 8 -0.89 4.21 -8.84
N PRO A 9 -0.91 5.49 -8.43
CA PRO A 9 -1.30 5.79 -7.05
C PRO A 9 -2.66 5.17 -6.72
N GLY A 10 -2.74 4.45 -5.62
CA GLY A 10 -3.96 3.78 -5.20
C GLY A 10 -4.15 2.37 -5.73
N THR A 11 -3.27 1.88 -6.59
CA THR A 11 -3.35 0.49 -7.06
C THR A 11 -3.21 -0.46 -5.87
N MET A 12 -4.14 -1.43 -5.79
CA MET A 12 -4.03 -2.55 -4.86
C MET A 12 -3.52 -3.75 -5.64
N VAL A 13 -2.46 -4.37 -5.17
CA VAL A 13 -1.73 -5.38 -5.94
C VAL A 13 -1.13 -6.41 -4.98
N TRP A 14 -1.04 -7.67 -5.42
CA TRP A 14 -0.32 -8.68 -4.67
C TRP A 14 1.17 -8.38 -4.64
N ALA A 15 1.78 -8.55 -3.47
CA ALA A 15 3.22 -8.38 -3.29
C ALA A 15 3.81 -9.55 -2.52
N GLU A 16 5.01 -9.97 -2.92
CA GLU A 16 5.81 -10.90 -2.13
C GLU A 16 6.69 -10.08 -1.21
N LEU A 17 6.38 -10.09 0.07
CA LEU A 17 7.12 -9.35 1.08
C LEU A 17 8.15 -10.27 1.72
N ASP A 18 9.27 -9.69 2.14
CA ASP A 18 10.30 -10.44 2.84
C ASP A 18 9.74 -11.04 4.13
N PRO A 19 10.35 -12.12 4.66
CA PRO A 19 9.90 -12.68 5.93
C PRO A 19 9.78 -11.61 6.99
N ALA A 20 8.68 -11.67 7.74
CA ALA A 20 8.38 -10.67 8.76
C ALA A 20 9.32 -10.79 9.94
N THR A 21 9.66 -9.64 10.54
CA THR A 21 10.38 -9.56 11.81
C THR A 21 9.44 -8.91 12.82
N GLY A 22 9.20 -9.60 13.94
CA GLY A 22 8.29 -9.12 14.95
C GLY A 22 6.88 -8.97 14.42
N ARG A 23 6.34 -7.75 14.39
CA ARG A 23 4.97 -7.47 13.96
C ARG A 23 4.86 -7.06 12.50
N GLU A 24 5.96 -7.06 11.76
CA GLU A 24 5.92 -6.73 10.35
C GLU A 24 5.16 -7.78 9.56
N GLN A 25 4.48 -7.33 8.50
CA GLN A 25 3.78 -8.25 7.61
C GLN A 25 4.76 -8.79 6.59
N GLY A 26 4.81 -10.11 6.46
CA GLY A 26 5.64 -10.80 5.48
C GLY A 26 4.82 -11.72 4.60
N GLY A 27 5.49 -12.49 3.72
CA GLY A 27 4.86 -13.42 2.80
C GLY A 27 4.13 -12.72 1.67
N ARG A 28 3.22 -13.45 1.01
CA ARG A 28 2.41 -12.90 -0.09
C ARG A 28 1.19 -12.21 0.48
N ARG A 29 1.06 -10.92 0.19
CA ARG A 29 -0.04 -10.11 0.70
C ARG A 29 -0.47 -9.05 -0.29
N PRO A 30 -1.73 -8.61 -0.23
CA PRO A 30 -2.10 -7.42 -0.98
C PRO A 30 -1.48 -6.18 -0.32
N VAL A 31 -1.07 -5.25 -1.15
CA VAL A 31 -0.55 -3.96 -0.70
C VAL A 31 -1.26 -2.84 -1.46
N LEU A 32 -1.29 -1.66 -0.84
CA LEU A 32 -1.83 -0.44 -1.45
C LEU A 32 -0.65 0.44 -1.84
N VAL A 33 -0.54 0.78 -3.11
CA VAL A 33 0.48 1.70 -3.60
C VAL A 33 0.09 3.12 -3.19
N VAL A 34 0.92 3.74 -2.37
CA VAL A 34 0.67 5.09 -1.85
C VAL A 34 1.58 6.14 -2.49
N ALA A 35 2.56 5.70 -3.28
CA ALA A 35 3.48 6.59 -3.98
C ALA A 35 2.73 7.55 -4.89
N SER A 36 3.28 8.75 -5.05
CA SER A 36 2.75 9.70 -6.02
C SER A 36 3.09 9.27 -7.44
N ARG A 37 2.39 9.86 -8.41
CA ARG A 37 2.72 9.66 -9.81
C ARG A 37 4.17 10.04 -10.09
N GLY A 38 4.63 11.16 -9.53
CA GLY A 38 6.01 11.60 -9.73
C GLY A 38 7.03 10.59 -9.22
N TYR A 39 6.76 10.01 -8.03
CA TYR A 39 7.63 8.96 -7.51
C TYR A 39 7.69 7.77 -8.47
N LEU A 40 6.52 7.32 -8.92
CA LEU A 40 6.44 6.12 -9.77
C LEU A 40 7.09 6.35 -11.14
N ASP A 41 7.08 7.58 -11.63
CA ASP A 41 7.69 7.93 -12.92
C ASP A 41 9.22 8.01 -12.83
N VAL A 42 9.75 8.42 -11.68
CA VAL A 42 11.20 8.65 -11.50
C VAL A 42 11.88 7.42 -10.95
N ILE A 43 11.27 6.74 -9.98
CA ILE A 43 11.85 5.58 -9.32
C ILE A 43 11.26 4.33 -9.95
N ASP A 44 11.93 3.79 -10.94
CA ASP A 44 11.37 2.73 -11.78
C ASP A 44 11.45 1.32 -11.17
N GLN A 45 12.27 1.12 -10.14
CA GLN A 45 12.48 -0.20 -9.55
C GLN A 45 11.69 -0.42 -8.25
N LEU A 46 11.20 0.64 -7.63
CA LEU A 46 10.53 0.56 -6.34
C LEU A 46 9.14 1.17 -6.39
N ALA A 47 8.31 0.76 -5.46
CA ALA A 47 7.04 1.41 -5.15
C ALA A 47 6.98 1.63 -3.65
N LEU A 48 6.30 2.69 -3.22
CA LEU A 48 5.98 2.90 -1.81
C LEU A 48 4.58 2.36 -1.57
N ALA A 49 4.46 1.49 -0.57
CA ALA A 49 3.19 0.81 -0.34
C ALA A 49 2.99 0.50 1.14
N VAL A 50 1.74 0.28 1.50
CA VAL A 50 1.37 -0.22 2.83
C VAL A 50 0.67 -1.57 2.67
N PRO A 51 0.94 -2.54 3.57
CA PRO A 51 0.26 -3.84 3.52
C PRO A 51 -1.23 -3.69 3.83
N ILE A 52 -2.01 -4.62 3.29
CA ILE A 52 -3.45 -4.69 3.53
C ILE A 52 -3.74 -5.96 4.32
N THR A 53 -4.55 -5.84 5.37
CA THR A 53 -4.96 -6.97 6.20
C THR A 53 -6.48 -7.12 6.17
N SER A 54 -6.97 -8.34 6.36
CA SER A 54 -8.39 -8.59 6.56
C SER A 54 -8.81 -8.52 8.04
N VAL A 55 -7.86 -8.31 8.93
CA VAL A 55 -8.13 -8.26 10.38
C VAL A 55 -8.43 -6.84 10.79
N ASP A 56 -9.62 -6.63 11.35
CA ASP A 56 -9.99 -5.33 11.92
C ASP A 56 -9.50 -5.26 13.35
N ARG A 57 -8.43 -4.51 13.59
CA ARG A 57 -7.86 -4.33 14.93
C ARG A 57 -8.45 -3.13 15.65
N GLY A 58 -9.33 -2.37 14.99
CA GLY A 58 -9.91 -1.18 15.57
C GLY A 58 -8.94 -0.01 15.70
N TRP A 59 -7.80 -0.07 15.06
CA TRP A 59 -6.82 1.03 15.12
C TRP A 59 -7.27 2.15 14.19
N PRO A 60 -7.25 3.42 14.65
CA PRO A 60 -7.74 4.53 13.83
C PRO A 60 -6.92 4.75 12.56
N ASN A 61 -5.65 4.35 12.55
CA ASN A 61 -4.79 4.50 11.38
C ASN A 61 -4.88 3.32 10.40
N HIS A 62 -5.68 2.31 10.68
CA HIS A 62 -5.99 1.26 9.73
C HIS A 62 -7.20 1.71 8.90
N VAL A 63 -6.96 2.05 7.65
CA VAL A 63 -7.98 2.64 6.77
C VAL A 63 -8.71 1.55 6.01
N GLU A 64 -10.03 1.50 6.16
CA GLU A 64 -10.83 0.50 5.47
C GLU A 64 -10.87 0.77 3.97
N LEU A 65 -10.70 -0.30 3.18
CA LEU A 65 -10.71 -0.27 1.73
C LEU A 65 -11.87 -1.14 1.22
N ALA A 66 -12.76 -0.54 0.45
CA ALA A 66 -14.00 -1.20 0.05
C ALA A 66 -13.86 -2.07 -1.21
N GLY A 67 -12.80 -1.91 -1.98
CA GLY A 67 -12.74 -2.45 -3.35
C GLY A 67 -12.27 -3.89 -3.47
N LEU A 68 -12.07 -4.64 -2.37
CA LEU A 68 -11.53 -6.00 -2.43
C LEU A 68 -12.58 -7.09 -2.19
N GLY A 69 -13.87 -6.74 -2.10
CA GLY A 69 -14.96 -7.71 -1.96
C GLY A 69 -15.11 -8.31 -0.58
N ARG A 70 -14.27 -7.92 0.37
CA ARG A 70 -14.33 -8.31 1.77
C ARG A 70 -13.69 -7.21 2.61
N PRO A 71 -13.99 -7.15 3.93
CA PRO A 71 -13.36 -6.15 4.78
C PRO A 71 -11.83 -6.22 4.69
N SER A 72 -11.22 -5.07 4.41
CA SER A 72 -9.78 -4.98 4.20
C SER A 72 -9.31 -3.64 4.73
N PHE A 73 -8.11 -3.61 5.31
CA PHE A 73 -7.61 -2.43 6.03
C PHE A 73 -6.16 -2.16 5.64
N ALA A 74 -5.88 -0.94 5.23
CA ALA A 74 -4.52 -0.50 4.93
C ALA A 74 -3.79 -0.19 6.24
N MET A 75 -2.67 -0.86 6.48
CA MET A 75 -1.88 -0.69 7.70
C MET A 75 -0.86 0.41 7.51
N THR A 76 -1.25 1.64 7.78
CA THR A 76 -0.44 2.82 7.46
C THR A 76 0.89 2.87 8.22
N GLU A 77 0.94 2.27 9.42
CA GLU A 77 2.17 2.23 10.22
C GLU A 77 3.25 1.34 9.61
N GLN A 78 2.94 0.58 8.55
CA GLN A 78 3.88 -0.35 7.94
C GLN A 78 4.28 0.09 6.53
N LEU A 79 4.34 1.39 6.30
CA LEU A 79 4.84 1.94 5.04
C LEU A 79 6.22 1.37 4.73
N ARG A 80 6.38 0.92 3.48
CA ARG A 80 7.66 0.38 3.07
C ARG A 80 7.88 0.56 1.57
N ALA A 81 9.15 0.54 1.17
CA ALA A 81 9.50 0.42 -0.23
C ALA A 81 9.46 -1.06 -0.63
N VAL A 82 8.87 -1.34 -1.76
CA VAL A 82 8.75 -2.70 -2.29
C VAL A 82 9.31 -2.71 -3.71
N SER A 83 10.14 -3.71 -4.03
CA SER A 83 10.62 -3.88 -5.40
C SER A 83 9.42 -4.16 -6.31
N ARG A 84 9.36 -3.47 -7.46
CA ARG A 84 8.29 -3.73 -8.44
C ARG A 84 8.32 -5.16 -8.97
N ALA A 85 9.49 -5.80 -8.95
CA ALA A 85 9.62 -7.19 -9.36
C ALA A 85 8.87 -8.15 -8.43
N ARG A 86 8.50 -7.69 -7.23
CA ARG A 86 7.75 -8.47 -6.25
C ARG A 86 6.24 -8.24 -6.34
N LEU A 87 5.78 -7.40 -7.28
CA LEU A 87 4.36 -7.09 -7.44
C LEU A 87 3.75 -8.00 -8.51
N HIS A 88 2.63 -8.65 -8.18
CA HIS A 88 2.01 -9.62 -9.07
C HIS A 88 0.48 -9.49 -9.02
N GLY A 89 -0.15 -9.20 -10.12
CA GLY A 89 -1.60 -9.24 -10.21
C GLY A 89 -2.31 -8.08 -9.51
N VAL A 90 -2.79 -7.16 -10.30
CA VAL A 90 -3.56 -6.02 -9.80
C VAL A 90 -4.91 -6.50 -9.31
N LEU A 91 -5.30 -6.08 -8.10
CA LEU A 91 -6.58 -6.42 -7.48
C LEU A 91 -7.64 -5.35 -7.71
N GLY A 92 -7.22 -4.11 -7.91
CA GLY A 92 -8.12 -2.98 -8.10
C GLY A 92 -7.43 -1.67 -7.79
N VAL A 93 -8.22 -0.61 -7.68
CA VAL A 93 -7.72 0.73 -7.34
C VAL A 93 -8.59 1.27 -6.22
N ALA A 94 -7.94 1.74 -5.15
CA ALA A 94 -8.64 2.32 -4.02
C ALA A 94 -9.36 3.60 -4.44
N ALA A 95 -10.47 3.90 -3.77
CA ALA A 95 -11.16 5.16 -3.98
C ALA A 95 -10.25 6.34 -3.60
N THR A 96 -10.44 7.47 -4.28
CA THR A 96 -9.62 8.65 -4.03
C THR A 96 -9.65 9.05 -2.54
N VAL A 97 -10.83 9.01 -1.92
CA VAL A 97 -10.97 9.37 -0.50
C VAL A 97 -10.22 8.40 0.41
N GLU A 98 -10.15 7.13 0.05
CA GLU A 98 -9.41 6.13 0.81
C GLU A 98 -7.90 6.41 0.73
N LEU A 99 -7.39 6.67 -0.47
CA LEU A 99 -5.98 7.00 -0.64
C LEU A 99 -5.61 8.29 0.08
N GLN A 100 -6.48 9.30 0.02
CA GLN A 100 -6.27 10.56 0.74
C GLN A 100 -6.17 10.32 2.25
N GLU A 101 -7.06 9.48 2.80
CA GLU A 101 -7.04 9.17 4.23
C GLU A 101 -5.76 8.45 4.64
N VAL A 102 -5.32 7.48 3.83
CA VAL A 102 -4.05 6.79 4.08
C VAL A 102 -2.90 7.79 4.08
N ARG A 103 -2.86 8.68 3.08
CA ARG A 103 -1.79 9.67 2.97
C ARG A 103 -1.82 10.68 4.10
N ARG A 104 -2.99 11.01 4.63
CA ARG A 104 -3.10 11.88 5.79
C ARG A 104 -2.39 11.28 6.99
N TRP A 105 -2.62 9.99 7.26
CA TRP A 105 -1.93 9.30 8.35
C TRP A 105 -0.42 9.26 8.13
N LEU A 106 0.03 8.98 6.88
CA LEU A 106 1.45 8.97 6.58
C LEU A 106 2.07 10.35 6.79
N GLY A 107 1.37 11.40 6.42
CA GLY A 107 1.81 12.76 6.66
C GLY A 107 1.98 13.06 8.14
N ASP A 108 1.01 12.62 8.95
CA ASP A 108 1.08 12.78 10.40
C ASP A 108 2.27 12.02 10.99
N PHE A 109 2.49 10.78 10.53
CA PHE A 109 3.60 9.97 11.04
C PHE A 109 4.96 10.56 10.69
N LEU A 110 5.05 11.27 9.57
CA LEU A 110 6.28 11.88 9.10
C LEU A 110 6.38 13.36 9.51
N ASP A 111 5.39 13.84 10.24
CA ASP A 111 5.33 15.25 10.68
C ASP A 111 5.38 16.23 9.51
N LEU A 112 4.70 15.88 8.41
CA LEU A 112 4.64 16.74 7.24
C LEU A 112 3.59 17.84 7.45
N PRO A 113 3.86 19.06 6.96
CA PRO A 113 2.88 20.13 7.09
C PRO A 113 1.61 19.81 6.32
N THR A 114 0.46 20.19 6.89
CA THR A 114 -0.84 20.11 6.24
C THR A 114 -1.11 21.42 5.53
N LEU A 115 -1.46 21.36 4.25
CA LEU A 115 -1.81 22.55 3.48
C LEU A 115 -3.30 22.79 3.50
#